data_397250487bed408176feda7b481f925e
#
_entry.id   397250487bed408176feda7b481f925e
#
_cell.length_a   1.000
_cell.length_b   1.000
_cell.length_c   1.000
_cell.angle_alpha   90.00
_cell.angle_beta   90.00
_cell.angle_gamma   90.00
#
_symmetry.space_group_name_H-M   'P 1'
#
loop_
_entity.id
_entity.type
_entity.pdbx_description
1 polymer ?
#
loop_
_entity_poly.entity_id
_entity_poly.type
_entity_poly.pdbx_seq_one_letter_code
_entity_poly.pdbx_strand_id
1 'polypeptide(L)'
;YEIASCLVGSEMCIRDRKLNMEQQFIQMGNQYAMVRAMSHYAVEYALSEACSGVTGYKFLCGLLEQADWAALGKKLEAVREKVLHHAALTISLHGSEAAKQKLEALLPGSVFAEEARGTAKPYTQELTAPVNEAFLIDGGVNYDILAWPQERKPERRVLARVMSYEYLWHNIREVGGAYGTGMLTRAGAEAYYTYRDPHMAESYETFAKGPAELAARSYTEKDLTDSIVGTVSEMDKPMKPCAEAKDLDRRYFCGITDEMLAADRRALCGVDEAALKAMAADLGKAAEHGTRVAFGSKEAVEAAKELFDRVETL
;
A
#
# COMPACT_ATOMS: atom_id res chain seq x y z
N TYR A 1 -23.63 9.96 33.68
CA TYR A 1 -22.32 9.38 34.04
C TYR A 1 -21.76 8.48 32.95
N GLU A 2 -22.59 7.67 32.27
CA GLU A 2 -22.15 6.74 31.21
C GLU A 2 -21.69 7.48 29.93
N ILE A 3 -22.35 8.56 29.56
CA ILE A 3 -22.00 9.35 28.36
C ILE A 3 -20.65 10.07 28.57
N ALA A 4 -20.38 10.58 29.75
CA ALA A 4 -19.13 11.26 30.06
C ALA A 4 -17.93 10.29 30.07
N SER A 5 -18.10 9.06 30.56
CA SER A 5 -17.03 8.05 30.56
C SER A 5 -16.72 7.54 29.14
N CYS A 6 -17.70 7.40 28.27
CA CYS A 6 -17.49 7.10 26.84
C CYS A 6 -16.78 8.23 26.09
N LEU A 7 -17.09 9.49 26.38
CA LEU A 7 -16.47 10.66 25.73
C LEU A 7 -15.02 10.84 26.13
N VAL A 8 -14.70 10.68 27.43
CA VAL A 8 -13.31 10.71 27.94
C VAL A 8 -12.50 9.54 27.34
N GLY A 9 -13.10 8.35 27.24
CA GLY A 9 -12.48 7.21 26.56
C GLY A 9 -12.19 7.46 25.09
N SER A 10 -13.10 8.12 24.37
CA SER A 10 -12.91 8.43 22.93
C SER A 10 -11.79 9.45 22.70
N GLU A 11 -11.71 10.52 23.48
CA GLU A 11 -10.62 11.49 23.40
C GLU A 11 -9.27 10.82 23.68
N MET A 12 -9.19 10.00 24.73
CA MET A 12 -7.96 9.27 25.09
C MET A 12 -7.54 8.33 23.96
N CYS A 13 -8.47 7.58 23.38
CA CYS A 13 -8.18 6.72 22.22
C CYS A 13 -7.67 7.49 21.01
N ILE A 14 -8.19 8.70 20.76
CA ILE A 14 -7.72 9.56 19.65
C ILE A 14 -6.32 10.08 19.95
N ARG A 15 -6.02 10.51 21.18
CA ARG A 15 -4.66 10.91 21.60
C ARG A 15 -3.67 9.76 21.46
N ASP A 16 -4.02 8.57 21.95
CA ASP A 16 -3.19 7.38 21.82
C ASP A 16 -2.94 7.02 20.34
N ARG A 17 -3.97 7.12 19.50
CA ARG A 17 -3.84 6.90 18.06
C ARG A 17 -2.89 7.90 17.41
N LYS A 18 -3.02 9.21 17.76
CA LYS A 18 -2.12 10.26 17.28
C LYS A 18 -0.67 9.96 17.65
N LEU A 19 -0.39 9.71 18.93
CA LEU A 19 0.96 9.40 19.42
C LEU A 19 1.54 8.13 18.76
N ASN A 20 0.72 7.12 18.57
CA ASN A 20 1.13 5.90 17.87
C ASN A 20 1.52 6.20 16.42
N MET A 21 0.76 7.04 15.70
CA MET A 21 1.10 7.42 14.33
C MET A 21 2.41 8.20 14.26
N GLU A 22 2.68 9.12 15.18
CA GLU A 22 3.94 9.86 15.27
C GLU A 22 5.15 8.91 15.43
N GLN A 23 5.02 7.91 16.29
CA GLN A 23 6.05 6.88 16.44
C GLN A 23 6.20 6.03 15.18
N GLN A 24 5.09 5.71 14.50
CA GLN A 24 5.12 4.94 13.27
C GLN A 24 5.73 5.71 12.10
N PHE A 25 5.58 7.04 12.01
CA PHE A 25 6.27 7.84 11.00
C PHE A 25 7.79 7.68 11.09
N ILE A 26 8.32 7.58 12.30
CA ILE A 26 9.75 7.38 12.55
C ILE A 26 10.18 5.93 12.24
N GLN A 27 9.37 4.94 12.61
CA GLN A 27 9.77 3.53 12.49
C GLN A 27 9.45 2.91 11.12
N MET A 28 8.38 3.36 10.49
CA MET A 28 7.78 2.78 9.29
C MET A 28 7.45 3.86 8.25
N GLY A 29 8.23 4.94 8.20
CA GLY A 29 8.00 6.07 7.30
C GLY A 29 7.87 5.67 5.83
N ASN A 30 8.56 4.59 5.39
CA ASN A 30 8.41 4.06 4.04
C ASN A 30 6.97 3.63 3.70
N GLN A 31 6.20 3.10 4.66
CA GLN A 31 4.81 2.71 4.42
C GLN A 31 3.92 3.95 4.27
N TYR A 32 4.12 4.96 5.11
CA TYR A 32 3.37 6.22 5.03
C TYR A 32 3.71 7.01 3.76
N ALA A 33 4.99 7.11 3.43
CA ALA A 33 5.44 7.73 2.19
C ALA A 33 4.89 6.99 0.96
N MET A 34 4.85 5.65 0.98
CA MET A 34 4.28 4.82 -0.08
C MET A 34 2.78 5.08 -0.24
N VAL A 35 2.02 5.04 0.85
CA VAL A 35 0.57 5.32 0.82
C VAL A 35 0.32 6.73 0.31
N ARG A 36 1.09 7.72 0.77
CA ARG A 36 0.98 9.11 0.34
C ARG A 36 1.26 9.28 -1.15
N ALA A 37 2.37 8.74 -1.65
CA ALA A 37 2.76 8.85 -3.06
C ALA A 37 1.76 8.15 -4.00
N MET A 38 1.32 6.93 -3.64
CA MET A 38 0.39 6.15 -4.45
C MET A 38 -1.07 6.64 -4.35
N SER A 39 -1.42 7.45 -3.34
CA SER A 39 -2.77 8.01 -3.17
C SER A 39 -3.18 8.95 -4.30
N HIS A 40 -2.22 9.47 -5.05
CA HIS A 40 -2.47 10.28 -6.23
C HIS A 40 -2.88 9.46 -7.47
N TYR A 41 -2.72 8.14 -7.44
CA TYR A 41 -2.88 7.28 -8.61
C TYR A 41 -3.90 6.16 -8.44
N ALA A 42 -4.18 5.74 -7.19
CA ALA A 42 -5.07 4.62 -6.93
C ALA A 42 -6.03 4.92 -5.76
N VAL A 43 -7.31 4.61 -5.97
CA VAL A 43 -8.42 4.93 -5.04
C VAL A 43 -8.23 4.22 -3.68
N GLU A 44 -7.74 2.98 -3.67
CA GLU A 44 -7.46 2.25 -2.42
C GLU A 44 -6.38 2.91 -1.57
N TYR A 45 -5.37 3.51 -2.20
CA TYR A 45 -4.33 4.28 -1.50
C TYR A 45 -4.86 5.64 -1.05
N ALA A 46 -5.71 6.30 -1.84
CA ALA A 46 -6.37 7.53 -1.44
C ALA A 46 -7.26 7.33 -0.21
N LEU A 47 -8.00 6.21 -0.15
CA LEU A 47 -8.76 5.84 1.03
C LEU A 47 -7.85 5.55 2.23
N SER A 48 -6.78 4.79 2.04
CA SER A 48 -5.80 4.48 3.08
C SER A 48 -5.14 5.75 3.63
N GLU A 49 -4.80 6.69 2.75
CA GLU A 49 -4.23 8.01 3.10
C GLU A 49 -5.21 8.84 3.94
N ALA A 50 -6.49 8.89 3.53
CA ALA A 50 -7.53 9.60 4.26
C ALA A 50 -7.79 9.01 5.66
N CYS A 51 -7.71 7.68 5.81
CA CYS A 51 -8.02 6.98 7.07
C CYS A 51 -6.83 6.83 8.01
N SER A 52 -5.63 6.62 7.48
CA SER A 52 -4.47 6.17 8.24
C SER A 52 -3.15 6.79 7.80
N GLY A 53 -3.11 7.61 6.76
CA GLY A 53 -1.94 8.31 6.28
C GLY A 53 -1.75 9.68 6.94
N VAL A 54 -0.96 10.54 6.31
CA VAL A 54 -0.71 11.92 6.78
C VAL A 54 -2.00 12.72 6.85
N THR A 55 -2.90 12.56 5.88
CA THR A 55 -4.22 13.23 5.88
C THR A 55 -5.06 12.79 7.07
N GLY A 56 -5.09 11.49 7.37
CA GLY A 56 -5.76 10.94 8.55
C GLY A 56 -5.17 11.47 9.86
N TYR A 57 -3.84 11.57 9.95
CA TYR A 57 -3.15 12.15 11.09
C TYR A 57 -3.52 13.62 11.31
N LYS A 58 -3.49 14.44 10.25
CA LYS A 58 -3.90 15.86 10.32
C LYS A 58 -5.37 16.01 10.76
N PHE A 59 -6.24 15.13 10.29
CA PHE A 59 -7.63 15.09 10.74
C PHE A 59 -7.74 14.79 12.24
N LEU A 60 -6.96 13.85 12.78
CA LEU A 60 -6.94 13.56 14.22
C LEU A 60 -6.42 14.75 15.03
N CYS A 61 -5.39 15.46 14.56
CA CYS A 61 -4.89 16.68 15.18
C CYS A 61 -5.99 17.75 15.27
N GLY A 62 -6.69 18.02 14.16
CA GLY A 62 -7.78 18.98 14.13
C GLY A 62 -8.96 18.58 15.03
N LEU A 63 -9.26 17.29 15.17
CA LEU A 63 -10.26 16.83 16.14
C LEU A 63 -9.86 17.12 17.58
N LEU A 64 -8.60 16.92 17.93
CA LEU A 64 -8.12 17.18 19.29
C LEU A 64 -8.11 18.66 19.66
N GLU A 65 -7.98 19.53 18.69
CA GLU A 65 -7.98 20.99 18.90
C GLU A 65 -9.39 21.58 18.98
N GLN A 66 -10.35 21.08 18.20
CA GLN A 66 -11.61 21.78 17.95
C GLN A 66 -12.86 20.87 18.02
N ALA A 67 -12.78 19.64 18.52
CA ALA A 67 -13.90 18.73 18.43
C ALA A 67 -15.09 19.10 19.34
N ASP A 68 -16.26 19.17 18.75
CA ASP A 68 -17.51 18.94 19.47
C ASP A 68 -17.71 17.42 19.64
N TRP A 69 -17.29 16.91 20.79
CA TRP A 69 -17.35 15.49 21.12
C TRP A 69 -18.77 14.92 21.09
N ALA A 70 -19.78 15.74 21.44
CA ALA A 70 -21.19 15.30 21.40
C ALA A 70 -21.66 15.13 19.96
N ALA A 71 -21.31 16.05 19.06
CA ALA A 71 -21.60 15.92 17.64
C ALA A 71 -20.86 14.77 16.98
N LEU A 72 -19.60 14.53 17.37
CA LEU A 72 -18.83 13.37 16.90
C LEU A 72 -19.48 12.05 17.36
N GLY A 73 -19.90 11.96 18.62
CA GLY A 73 -20.61 10.79 19.16
C GLY A 73 -21.86 10.45 18.34
N LYS A 74 -22.70 11.43 18.04
CA LYS A 74 -23.89 11.24 17.18
C LYS A 74 -23.54 10.75 15.77
N LYS A 75 -22.46 11.25 15.16
CA LYS A 75 -22.00 10.79 13.85
C LYS A 75 -21.53 9.33 13.91
N LEU A 76 -20.81 8.95 14.96
CA LEU A 76 -20.36 7.56 15.15
C LEU A 76 -21.53 6.60 15.38
N GLU A 77 -22.55 7.01 16.15
CA GLU A 77 -23.78 6.22 16.32
C GLU A 77 -24.51 6.01 14.98
N ALA A 78 -24.67 7.06 14.18
CA ALA A 78 -25.29 6.95 12.86
C ALA A 78 -24.52 6.03 11.91
N VAL A 79 -23.17 6.03 11.98
CA VAL A 79 -22.33 5.09 11.22
C VAL A 79 -22.52 3.67 11.75
N ARG A 80 -22.52 3.47 13.08
CA ARG A 80 -22.74 2.16 13.72
C ARG A 80 -24.07 1.54 13.28
N GLU A 81 -25.15 2.30 13.28
CA GLU A 81 -26.48 1.83 12.86
C GLU A 81 -26.49 1.36 11.40
N LYS A 82 -25.78 2.05 10.52
CA LYS A 82 -25.63 1.66 9.11
C LYS A 82 -24.78 0.41 8.91
N VAL A 83 -23.67 0.31 9.64
CA VAL A 83 -22.67 -0.77 9.46
C VAL A 83 -23.13 -2.06 10.14
N LEU A 84 -23.74 -1.96 11.33
CA LEU A 84 -24.20 -3.13 12.11
C LEU A 84 -25.61 -3.57 11.73
N HIS A 85 -26.03 -3.31 10.51
CA HIS A 85 -27.32 -3.81 10.01
C HIS A 85 -27.14 -5.23 9.49
N HIS A 86 -28.08 -6.14 9.81
CA HIS A 86 -27.99 -7.56 9.42
C HIS A 86 -27.96 -7.77 7.90
N ALA A 87 -28.58 -6.90 7.11
CA ALA A 87 -28.52 -6.93 5.65
C ALA A 87 -27.09 -6.69 5.07
N ALA A 88 -26.19 -6.11 5.88
CA ALA A 88 -24.78 -5.92 5.51
C ALA A 88 -23.87 -7.06 6.00
N LEU A 89 -24.42 -8.05 6.74
CA LEU A 89 -23.64 -9.14 7.31
C LEU A 89 -23.20 -10.11 6.23
N THR A 90 -21.91 -10.36 6.15
CA THR A 90 -21.32 -11.46 5.39
C THR A 90 -20.64 -12.41 6.37
N ILE A 91 -20.99 -13.68 6.32
CA ILE A 91 -20.38 -14.72 7.14
C ILE A 91 -19.52 -15.58 6.24
N SER A 92 -18.22 -15.63 6.52
CA SER A 92 -17.28 -16.52 5.85
C SER A 92 -16.94 -17.68 6.77
N LEU A 93 -17.07 -18.90 6.27
CA LEU A 93 -16.74 -20.12 7.01
C LEU A 93 -15.77 -20.97 6.18
N HIS A 94 -14.60 -21.19 6.72
CA HIS A 94 -13.60 -22.12 6.19
C HIS A 94 -13.50 -23.32 7.12
N GLY A 95 -14.11 -24.43 6.72
CA GLY A 95 -14.19 -25.60 7.57
C GLY A 95 -14.89 -26.80 6.90
N SER A 96 -15.21 -27.80 7.71
CA SER A 96 -15.94 -28.98 7.23
C SER A 96 -17.44 -28.70 7.05
N GLU A 97 -18.13 -29.52 6.28
CA GLU A 97 -19.60 -29.46 6.14
C GLU A 97 -20.30 -29.60 7.51
N ALA A 98 -19.76 -30.42 8.42
CA ALA A 98 -20.27 -30.53 9.78
C ALA A 98 -20.15 -29.22 10.58
N ALA A 99 -19.11 -28.41 10.36
CA ALA A 99 -18.96 -27.09 10.96
C ALA A 99 -19.99 -26.11 10.39
N LYS A 100 -20.25 -26.15 9.10
CA LYS A 100 -21.29 -25.37 8.44
C LYS A 100 -22.67 -25.66 9.01
N GLN A 101 -23.06 -26.94 9.12
CA GLN A 101 -24.35 -27.34 9.71
C GLN A 101 -24.51 -26.88 11.15
N LYS A 102 -23.42 -26.93 11.96
CA LYS A 102 -23.46 -26.41 13.33
C LYS A 102 -23.65 -24.90 13.37
N LEU A 103 -22.98 -24.16 12.46
CA LEU A 103 -23.12 -22.71 12.39
C LEU A 103 -24.54 -22.34 11.97
N GLU A 104 -25.10 -22.98 10.93
CA GLU A 104 -26.47 -22.77 10.45
C GLU A 104 -27.51 -23.04 11.56
N ALA A 105 -27.30 -24.07 12.36
CA ALA A 105 -28.18 -24.40 13.48
C ALA A 105 -28.12 -23.37 14.64
N LEU A 106 -27.00 -22.65 14.79
CA LEU A 106 -26.82 -21.64 15.84
C LEU A 106 -27.33 -20.26 15.45
N LEU A 107 -27.44 -19.99 14.15
CA LEU A 107 -27.88 -18.69 13.65
C LEU A 107 -29.39 -18.66 13.49
N PRO A 108 -30.08 -17.57 13.90
CA PRO A 108 -31.50 -17.39 13.63
C PRO A 108 -31.78 -17.46 12.13
N GLY A 109 -32.87 -18.10 11.71
CA GLY A 109 -33.25 -18.20 10.31
C GLY A 109 -33.38 -16.85 9.59
N SER A 110 -33.69 -15.78 10.35
CA SER A 110 -33.72 -14.41 9.82
C SER A 110 -32.35 -13.89 9.34
N VAL A 111 -31.23 -14.46 9.78
CA VAL A 111 -29.89 -14.08 9.30
C VAL A 111 -29.67 -14.53 7.85
N PHE A 112 -30.33 -15.61 7.45
CA PHE A 112 -30.27 -16.16 6.10
C PHE A 112 -31.43 -15.72 5.19
N ALA A 113 -32.37 -14.90 5.71
CA ALA A 113 -33.43 -14.35 4.88
C ALA A 113 -32.83 -13.49 3.78
N GLU A 114 -33.21 -13.75 2.53
CA GLU A 114 -32.81 -12.93 1.38
C GLU A 114 -33.53 -11.57 1.47
N GLU A 115 -33.01 -10.68 2.29
CA GLU A 115 -33.30 -9.27 2.12
C GLU A 115 -32.51 -8.79 0.89
N ALA A 116 -33.19 -8.08 -0.01
CA ALA A 116 -32.59 -7.51 -1.19
C ALA A 116 -31.40 -6.64 -0.76
N ARG A 117 -30.19 -7.16 -0.90
CA ARG A 117 -28.97 -6.36 -0.75
C ARG A 117 -29.06 -5.27 -1.80
N GLY A 118 -29.02 -4.03 -1.37
CA GLY A 118 -28.87 -2.91 -2.29
C GLY A 118 -27.61 -3.16 -3.15
N THR A 119 -27.65 -2.78 -4.41
CA THR A 119 -26.49 -2.88 -5.29
C THR A 119 -25.36 -2.07 -4.66
N ALA A 120 -24.26 -2.72 -4.32
CA ALA A 120 -23.06 -2.06 -3.82
C ALA A 120 -22.60 -1.05 -4.89
N LYS A 121 -22.54 0.22 -4.53
CA LYS A 121 -21.95 1.23 -5.41
C LYS A 121 -20.43 1.14 -5.27
N PRO A 122 -19.67 1.15 -6.38
CA PRO A 122 -18.22 1.25 -6.29
C PRO A 122 -17.84 2.47 -5.47
N TYR A 123 -16.87 2.31 -4.57
CA TYR A 123 -16.29 3.44 -3.89
C TYR A 123 -15.51 4.25 -4.92
N THR A 124 -15.85 5.52 -5.03
CA THR A 124 -15.15 6.47 -5.90
C THR A 124 -14.68 7.64 -5.04
N GLN A 125 -13.43 8.01 -5.19
CA GLN A 125 -12.85 9.19 -4.58
C GLN A 125 -12.11 9.96 -5.66
N GLU A 126 -12.26 11.28 -5.66
CA GLU A 126 -11.46 12.15 -6.49
C GLU A 126 -10.01 12.09 -6.02
N LEU A 127 -9.10 11.77 -6.95
CA LEU A 127 -7.67 11.72 -6.67
C LEU A 127 -7.11 13.14 -6.68
N THR A 128 -6.27 13.44 -5.70
CA THR A 128 -5.57 14.74 -5.64
C THR A 128 -4.47 14.79 -6.69
N ALA A 129 -4.16 15.99 -7.19
CA ALA A 129 -3.03 16.17 -8.10
C ALA A 129 -1.71 15.74 -7.43
N PRO A 130 -0.80 15.09 -8.17
CA PRO A 130 0.52 14.72 -7.67
C PRO A 130 1.32 15.93 -7.20
N VAL A 131 2.00 15.80 -6.06
CA VAL A 131 2.87 16.83 -5.47
C VAL A 131 4.09 16.13 -4.89
N ASN A 132 5.29 16.64 -5.17
CA ASN A 132 6.50 16.16 -4.54
C ASN A 132 6.59 16.72 -3.11
N GLU A 133 6.58 15.85 -2.11
CA GLU A 133 6.49 16.25 -0.70
C GLU A 133 7.56 15.59 0.16
N ALA A 134 8.10 16.35 1.11
CA ALA A 134 8.93 15.78 2.16
C ALA A 134 8.34 16.11 3.54
N PHE A 135 8.35 15.10 4.41
CA PHE A 135 7.89 15.22 5.79
C PHE A 135 9.07 15.08 6.74
N LEU A 136 9.27 16.10 7.57
CA LEU A 136 10.33 16.10 8.56
C LEU A 136 9.93 15.22 9.73
N ILE A 137 10.79 14.26 10.06
CA ILE A 137 10.67 13.36 11.20
C ILE A 137 11.93 13.38 12.04
N ASP A 138 11.77 13.13 13.34
CA ASP A 138 12.89 12.94 14.24
C ASP A 138 13.51 11.56 14.01
N GLY A 139 14.70 11.52 13.42
CA GLY A 139 15.40 10.27 13.15
C GLY A 139 16.67 10.49 12.34
N GLY A 140 17.60 9.56 12.40
CA GLY A 140 18.86 9.59 11.63
C GLY A 140 18.78 8.85 10.29
N VAL A 141 17.58 8.56 9.78
CA VAL A 141 17.36 7.78 8.55
C VAL A 141 16.21 8.35 7.75
N ASN A 142 16.21 8.08 6.44
CA ASN A 142 15.20 8.55 5.52
C ASN A 142 14.43 7.38 4.90
N TYR A 143 13.28 7.71 4.34
CA TYR A 143 12.38 6.82 3.62
C TYR A 143 11.96 7.53 2.34
N ASP A 144 12.40 7.06 1.20
CA ASP A 144 12.28 7.74 -0.07
C ASP A 144 11.43 6.92 -1.02
N ILE A 145 10.41 7.54 -1.59
CA ILE A 145 9.47 6.91 -2.51
C ILE A 145 9.42 7.73 -3.79
N LEU A 146 9.47 7.04 -4.92
CA LEU A 146 9.11 7.57 -6.22
C LEU A 146 8.00 6.71 -6.80
N ALA A 147 6.80 7.24 -6.95
CA ALA A 147 5.63 6.52 -7.45
C ALA A 147 5.10 7.11 -8.76
N TRP A 148 4.50 6.28 -9.60
CA TRP A 148 3.90 6.69 -10.87
C TRP A 148 2.65 5.86 -11.19
N PRO A 149 1.72 6.36 -12.02
CA PRO A 149 0.56 5.61 -12.45
C PRO A 149 0.98 4.46 -13.36
N GLN A 150 0.39 3.29 -13.13
CA GLN A 150 0.65 2.13 -13.97
C GLN A 150 -0.58 1.23 -14.04
N GLU A 151 -1.03 0.95 -15.25
CA GLU A 151 -2.02 -0.09 -15.47
C GLU A 151 -1.47 -1.46 -15.03
N ARG A 152 -2.34 -2.26 -14.39
CA ARG A 152 -1.96 -3.58 -13.90
C ARG A 152 -1.57 -4.51 -15.05
N LYS A 153 -0.31 -4.91 -15.06
CA LYS A 153 0.25 -5.93 -15.96
C LYS A 153 1.03 -6.94 -15.13
N PRO A 154 0.60 -8.21 -15.10
CA PRO A 154 1.23 -9.23 -14.25
C PRO A 154 2.74 -9.38 -14.50
N GLU A 155 3.18 -9.34 -15.76
CA GLU A 155 4.58 -9.48 -16.18
C GLU A 155 5.50 -8.41 -15.58
N ARG A 156 4.99 -7.23 -15.21
CA ARG A 156 5.78 -6.19 -14.55
C ARG A 156 6.29 -6.60 -13.17
N ARG A 157 5.74 -7.64 -12.57
CA ARG A 157 6.28 -8.22 -11.33
C ARG A 157 7.65 -8.86 -11.55
N VAL A 158 7.91 -9.41 -12.75
CA VAL A 158 9.25 -9.91 -13.11
C VAL A 158 10.22 -8.74 -13.24
N LEU A 159 9.81 -7.65 -13.92
CA LEU A 159 10.62 -6.42 -13.98
C LEU A 159 10.92 -5.86 -12.59
N ALA A 160 9.90 -5.77 -11.72
CA ALA A 160 10.07 -5.27 -10.36
C ALA A 160 11.06 -6.13 -9.55
N ARG A 161 11.05 -7.44 -9.73
CA ARG A 161 12.00 -8.34 -9.12
C ARG A 161 13.42 -8.10 -9.64
N VAL A 162 13.61 -8.04 -10.96
CA VAL A 162 14.91 -7.77 -11.57
C VAL A 162 15.42 -6.39 -11.11
N MET A 163 14.60 -5.34 -11.17
CA MET A 163 14.96 -4.01 -10.70
C MET A 163 15.38 -4.03 -9.22
N SER A 164 14.63 -4.70 -8.38
CA SER A 164 14.89 -4.74 -6.94
C SER A 164 16.19 -5.45 -6.62
N TYR A 165 16.43 -6.65 -7.15
CA TYR A 165 17.53 -7.51 -6.72
C TYR A 165 18.81 -7.32 -7.55
N GLU A 166 18.69 -7.00 -8.85
CA GLU A 166 19.83 -6.90 -9.75
C GLU A 166 20.39 -5.47 -9.87
N TYR A 167 19.63 -4.46 -9.42
CA TYR A 167 20.04 -3.08 -9.53
C TYR A 167 19.93 -2.31 -8.21
N LEU A 168 18.70 -2.16 -7.67
CA LEU A 168 18.49 -1.32 -6.47
C LEU A 168 19.20 -1.89 -5.24
N TRP A 169 19.14 -3.19 -5.04
CA TRP A 169 19.80 -3.84 -3.91
C TRP A 169 21.30 -3.54 -3.86
N HIS A 170 21.98 -3.71 -4.98
CA HIS A 170 23.40 -3.42 -5.06
C HIS A 170 23.71 -1.94 -4.81
N ASN A 171 23.04 -1.04 -5.55
CA ASN A 171 23.41 0.37 -5.54
C ASN A 171 22.96 1.11 -4.27
N ILE A 172 21.76 0.82 -3.77
CA ILE A 172 21.16 1.54 -2.64
C ILE A 172 21.45 0.85 -1.31
N ARG A 173 21.41 -0.50 -1.26
CA ARG A 173 21.66 -1.21 -0.01
C ARG A 173 23.12 -1.54 0.22
N GLU A 174 23.78 -2.24 -0.72
CA GLU A 174 25.14 -2.70 -0.51
C GLU A 174 26.15 -1.55 -0.58
N VAL A 175 26.03 -0.67 -1.56
CA VAL A 175 26.92 0.48 -1.75
C VAL A 175 26.41 1.69 -0.94
N GLY A 176 25.14 2.03 -1.05
CA GLY A 176 24.53 3.20 -0.40
C GLY A 176 24.24 3.03 1.09
N GLY A 177 24.24 1.81 1.63
CA GLY A 177 24.05 1.56 3.07
C GLY A 177 22.62 1.62 3.58
N ALA A 178 21.62 1.72 2.73
CA ALA A 178 20.20 1.61 3.13
C ALA A 178 19.90 0.21 3.69
N TYR A 179 18.98 0.13 4.66
CA TYR A 179 18.61 -1.18 5.21
C TYR A 179 17.76 -2.00 4.25
N GLY A 180 16.99 -1.35 3.39
CA GLY A 180 16.19 -2.01 2.36
C GLY A 180 15.81 -1.09 1.22
N THR A 181 15.52 -1.68 0.07
CA THR A 181 15.06 -0.99 -1.13
C THR A 181 14.35 -1.97 -2.05
N GLY A 182 13.61 -1.47 -3.01
CA GLY A 182 13.00 -2.28 -4.05
C GLY A 182 12.00 -1.53 -4.91
N MET A 183 11.39 -2.26 -5.83
CA MET A 183 10.28 -1.82 -6.67
C MET A 183 9.03 -2.61 -6.32
N LEU A 184 7.91 -1.93 -6.23
CA LEU A 184 6.59 -2.52 -6.00
C LEU A 184 5.66 -2.25 -7.18
N THR A 185 4.89 -3.29 -7.54
CA THR A 185 3.77 -3.16 -8.49
C THR A 185 2.45 -3.38 -7.77
N ARG A 186 1.49 -2.49 -7.95
CA ARG A 186 0.15 -2.55 -7.38
C ARG A 186 -0.88 -2.23 -8.46
N ALA A 187 -2.15 -2.50 -8.19
CA ALA A 187 -3.21 -2.06 -9.07
C ALA A 187 -3.25 -0.53 -9.09
N GLY A 188 -3.09 0.06 -10.28
CA GLY A 188 -3.15 1.51 -10.50
C GLY A 188 -1.84 2.26 -10.32
N ALA A 189 -0.81 1.72 -9.65
CA ALA A 189 0.46 2.41 -9.44
C ALA A 189 1.64 1.47 -9.24
N GLU A 190 2.83 1.98 -9.50
CA GLU A 190 4.11 1.36 -9.17
C GLU A 190 4.98 2.36 -8.42
N ALA A 191 5.94 1.86 -7.65
CA ALA A 191 6.86 2.70 -6.91
C ALA A 191 8.21 2.04 -6.68
N TYR A 192 9.25 2.88 -6.63
CA TYR A 192 10.49 2.57 -5.95
C TYR A 192 10.40 3.02 -4.49
N TYR A 193 11.12 2.34 -3.62
CA TYR A 193 11.20 2.69 -2.21
C TYR A 193 12.58 2.44 -1.63
N THR A 194 12.92 3.24 -0.61
CA THR A 194 14.00 2.94 0.33
C THR A 194 13.46 2.72 1.74
N TYR A 195 14.23 2.06 2.56
CA TYR A 195 13.94 1.85 3.97
C TYR A 195 15.20 2.08 4.81
N ARG A 196 15.13 3.06 5.71
CA ARG A 196 16.26 3.52 6.53
C ARG A 196 17.48 3.84 5.68
N ASP A 197 17.32 4.80 4.80
CA ASP A 197 18.32 5.25 3.85
C ASP A 197 19.14 6.41 4.44
N PRO A 198 20.46 6.35 4.41
CA PRO A 198 21.29 7.49 4.79
C PRO A 198 21.46 8.55 3.68
N HIS A 199 21.14 8.22 2.40
CA HIS A 199 21.52 9.00 1.21
C HIS A 199 20.35 9.31 0.26
N MET A 200 19.42 10.17 0.73
CA MET A 200 18.17 10.50 0.02
C MET A 200 18.40 10.95 -1.44
N ALA A 201 19.26 11.95 -1.68
CA ALA A 201 19.46 12.51 -3.02
C ALA A 201 20.04 11.49 -3.98
N GLU A 202 21.05 10.75 -3.57
CA GLU A 202 21.73 9.71 -4.35
C GLU A 202 20.78 8.55 -4.68
N SER A 203 19.86 8.24 -3.79
CA SER A 203 18.84 7.20 -4.02
C SER A 203 17.85 7.62 -5.10
N TYR A 204 17.39 8.86 -5.12
CA TYR A 204 16.56 9.37 -6.23
C TYR A 204 17.31 9.41 -7.56
N GLU A 205 18.60 9.74 -7.57
CA GLU A 205 19.43 9.63 -8.78
C GLU A 205 19.56 8.16 -9.24
N THR A 206 19.72 7.24 -8.30
CA THR A 206 19.78 5.81 -8.60
C THR A 206 18.47 5.31 -9.18
N PHE A 207 17.33 5.72 -8.64
CA PHE A 207 16.02 5.41 -9.23
C PHE A 207 15.91 5.87 -10.68
N ALA A 208 16.39 7.08 -10.98
CA ALA A 208 16.33 7.62 -12.34
C ALA A 208 17.21 6.85 -13.35
N LYS A 209 18.35 6.32 -12.91
CA LYS A 209 19.30 5.59 -13.77
C LYS A 209 18.88 4.13 -14.03
N GLY A 210 18.15 3.51 -13.08
CA GLY A 210 17.82 2.09 -13.09
C GLY A 210 17.16 1.58 -14.39
N PRO A 211 16.14 2.24 -14.94
CA PRO A 211 15.49 1.79 -16.15
C PRO A 211 16.43 1.68 -17.36
N ALA A 212 17.32 2.65 -17.54
CA ALA A 212 18.30 2.65 -18.63
C ALA A 212 19.32 1.53 -18.46
N GLU A 213 19.79 1.29 -17.25
CA GLU A 213 20.71 0.20 -16.91
C GLU A 213 20.09 -1.17 -17.21
N LEU A 214 18.82 -1.39 -16.81
CA LEU A 214 18.13 -2.63 -17.10
C LEU A 214 17.88 -2.83 -18.61
N ALA A 215 17.53 -1.77 -19.34
CA ALA A 215 17.32 -1.85 -20.78
C ALA A 215 18.60 -2.16 -21.57
N ALA A 216 19.75 -1.69 -21.08
CA ALA A 216 21.06 -1.92 -21.71
C ALA A 216 21.67 -3.30 -21.36
N ARG A 217 21.26 -3.90 -20.25
CA ARG A 217 21.81 -5.17 -19.74
C ARG A 217 21.46 -6.33 -20.67
N SER A 218 22.35 -7.32 -20.79
CA SER A 218 22.05 -8.61 -21.42
C SER A 218 21.65 -9.63 -20.34
N TYR A 219 20.62 -10.39 -20.63
CA TYR A 219 20.08 -11.41 -19.73
C TYR A 219 20.30 -12.80 -20.32
N THR A 220 20.91 -13.69 -19.57
CA THR A 220 20.97 -15.10 -19.95
C THR A 220 19.61 -15.78 -19.73
N GLU A 221 19.37 -16.91 -20.39
CA GLU A 221 18.18 -17.73 -20.14
C GLU A 221 18.06 -18.10 -18.65
N LYS A 222 19.17 -18.33 -17.98
CA LYS A 222 19.21 -18.63 -16.55
C LYS A 222 18.75 -17.44 -15.71
N ASP A 223 19.21 -16.20 -15.99
CA ASP A 223 18.84 -14.99 -15.24
C ASP A 223 17.33 -14.76 -15.32
N LEU A 224 16.76 -14.92 -16.52
CA LEU A 224 15.33 -14.79 -16.75
C LEU A 224 14.54 -15.87 -16.01
N THR A 225 14.99 -17.13 -16.14
CA THR A 225 14.34 -18.25 -15.45
C THR A 225 14.36 -18.07 -13.93
N ASP A 226 15.48 -17.70 -13.36
CA ASP A 226 15.60 -17.46 -11.90
C ASP A 226 14.67 -16.32 -11.44
N SER A 227 14.55 -15.26 -12.23
CA SER A 227 13.67 -14.13 -11.92
C SER A 227 12.18 -14.53 -12.04
N ILE A 228 11.81 -15.27 -13.07
CA ILE A 228 10.44 -15.76 -13.27
C ILE A 228 10.07 -16.73 -12.15
N VAL A 229 10.90 -17.75 -11.89
CA VAL A 229 10.67 -18.74 -10.84
C VAL A 229 10.54 -18.05 -9.47
N GLY A 230 11.44 -17.09 -9.17
CA GLY A 230 11.37 -16.32 -7.94
C GLY A 230 10.06 -15.53 -7.81
N THR A 231 9.56 -14.95 -8.92
CA THR A 231 8.29 -14.20 -8.93
C THR A 231 7.08 -15.13 -8.77
N VAL A 232 7.06 -16.26 -9.47
CA VAL A 232 5.98 -17.26 -9.36
C VAL A 232 5.95 -17.89 -7.96
N SER A 233 7.13 -18.17 -7.37
CA SER A 233 7.23 -18.74 -6.02
C SER A 233 6.60 -17.84 -4.96
N GLU A 234 6.58 -16.51 -5.17
CA GLU A 234 5.88 -15.59 -4.27
C GLU A 234 4.36 -15.72 -4.34
N MET A 235 3.82 -16.11 -5.50
CA MET A 235 2.38 -16.39 -5.65
C MET A 235 1.98 -17.72 -5.01
N ASP A 236 2.89 -18.70 -5.04
CA ASP A 236 2.64 -20.09 -4.64
C ASP A 236 3.15 -20.40 -3.22
N LYS A 237 3.38 -19.39 -2.40
CA LYS A 237 3.81 -19.59 -1.00
C LYS A 237 2.81 -20.48 -0.25
N PRO A 238 3.27 -21.56 0.39
CA PRO A 238 2.42 -22.35 1.27
C PRO A 238 1.81 -21.46 2.36
N MET A 239 0.50 -21.49 2.48
CA MET A 239 -0.22 -20.72 3.48
C MET A 239 -0.72 -21.61 4.62
N LYS A 240 -0.71 -21.07 5.83
CA LYS A 240 -1.44 -21.69 6.94
C LYS A 240 -2.96 -21.58 6.69
N PRO A 241 -3.79 -22.51 7.17
CA PRO A 241 -5.24 -22.51 6.90
C PRO A 241 -5.92 -21.17 7.15
N CYS A 242 -5.56 -20.46 8.22
CA CYS A 242 -6.12 -19.13 8.52
C CYS A 242 -5.69 -18.05 7.50
N ALA A 243 -4.49 -18.13 6.95
CA ALA A 243 -4.02 -17.20 5.91
C ALA A 243 -4.66 -17.51 4.56
N GLU A 244 -4.83 -18.80 4.24
CA GLU A 244 -5.55 -19.26 3.05
C GLU A 244 -7.02 -18.81 3.08
N ALA A 245 -7.69 -18.96 4.22
CA ALA A 245 -9.05 -18.47 4.43
C ALA A 245 -9.17 -16.97 4.13
N LYS A 246 -8.26 -16.16 4.68
CA LYS A 246 -8.24 -14.71 4.43
C LYS A 246 -7.96 -14.36 2.97
N ASP A 247 -7.12 -15.12 2.29
CA ASP A 247 -6.86 -14.92 0.86
C ASP A 247 -8.08 -15.26 0.01
N LEU A 248 -8.80 -16.34 0.33
CA LEU A 248 -10.05 -16.71 -0.32
C LEU A 248 -11.14 -15.65 -0.11
N ASP A 249 -11.27 -15.10 1.11
CA ASP A 249 -12.18 -13.99 1.39
C ASP A 249 -11.82 -12.74 0.56
N ARG A 250 -10.55 -12.39 0.51
CA ARG A 250 -10.07 -11.28 -0.32
C ARG A 250 -10.39 -11.51 -1.80
N ARG A 251 -10.14 -12.71 -2.32
CA ARG A 251 -10.45 -13.04 -3.72
C ARG A 251 -11.94 -12.90 -4.00
N TYR A 252 -12.80 -13.40 -3.10
CA TYR A 252 -14.25 -13.27 -3.21
C TYR A 252 -14.69 -11.80 -3.29
N PHE A 253 -14.25 -10.97 -2.36
CA PHE A 253 -14.62 -9.55 -2.33
C PHE A 253 -14.03 -8.72 -3.48
N CYS A 254 -12.86 -9.11 -3.99
CA CYS A 254 -12.20 -8.45 -5.11
C CYS A 254 -12.58 -9.03 -6.49
N GLY A 255 -13.41 -10.06 -6.55
CA GLY A 255 -13.79 -10.73 -7.80
C GLY A 255 -12.63 -11.42 -8.51
N ILE A 256 -11.61 -11.89 -7.76
CA ILE A 256 -10.43 -12.56 -8.32
C ILE A 256 -10.75 -14.05 -8.51
N THR A 257 -10.75 -14.49 -9.77
CA THR A 257 -11.04 -15.89 -10.13
C THR A 257 -9.76 -16.72 -10.35
N ASP A 258 -9.91 -18.05 -10.32
CA ASP A 258 -8.78 -18.95 -10.61
C ASP A 258 -8.30 -18.80 -12.06
N GLU A 259 -9.20 -18.48 -13.00
CA GLU A 259 -8.84 -18.20 -14.40
C GLU A 259 -7.96 -16.96 -14.51
N MET A 260 -8.25 -15.91 -13.72
CA MET A 260 -7.42 -14.70 -13.66
C MET A 260 -6.03 -15.03 -13.11
N LEU A 261 -5.94 -15.81 -12.03
CA LEU A 261 -4.66 -16.24 -11.47
C LEU A 261 -3.85 -17.09 -12.43
N ALA A 262 -4.51 -18.00 -13.16
CA ALA A 262 -3.87 -18.80 -14.18
C ALA A 262 -3.39 -17.96 -15.37
N ALA A 263 -4.13 -16.94 -15.77
CA ALA A 263 -3.73 -16.00 -16.81
C ALA A 263 -2.51 -15.16 -16.36
N ASP A 264 -2.51 -14.67 -15.13
CA ASP A 264 -1.37 -13.97 -14.54
C ASP A 264 -0.10 -14.84 -14.57
N ARG A 265 -0.22 -16.09 -14.14
CA ARG A 265 0.91 -17.03 -14.15
C ARG A 265 1.45 -17.26 -15.55
N ARG A 266 0.58 -17.43 -16.56
CA ARG A 266 1.02 -17.56 -17.96
C ARG A 266 1.75 -16.31 -18.45
N ALA A 267 1.26 -15.12 -18.10
CA ALA A 267 1.91 -13.86 -18.47
C ALA A 267 3.31 -13.75 -17.85
N LEU A 268 3.48 -14.12 -16.57
CA LEU A 268 4.79 -14.16 -15.90
C LEU A 268 5.76 -15.13 -16.57
N CYS A 269 5.30 -16.36 -16.88
CA CYS A 269 6.13 -17.39 -17.52
C CYS A 269 6.48 -17.06 -18.97
N GLY A 270 5.76 -16.14 -19.61
CA GLY A 270 5.99 -15.71 -20.98
C GLY A 270 6.96 -14.55 -21.14
N VAL A 271 7.56 -14.05 -20.06
CA VAL A 271 8.51 -12.94 -20.12
C VAL A 271 9.83 -13.39 -20.72
N ASP A 272 10.24 -12.77 -21.81
CA ASP A 272 11.54 -12.93 -22.43
C ASP A 272 12.41 -11.65 -22.28
N GLU A 273 13.65 -11.70 -22.76
CA GLU A 273 14.59 -10.57 -22.68
C GLU A 273 14.06 -9.33 -23.41
N ALA A 274 13.43 -9.50 -24.55
CA ALA A 274 12.91 -8.38 -25.34
C ALA A 274 11.75 -7.69 -24.60
N ALA A 275 10.84 -8.47 -24.02
CA ALA A 275 9.75 -7.96 -23.20
C ALA A 275 10.27 -7.24 -21.95
N LEU A 276 11.28 -7.81 -21.27
CA LEU A 276 11.87 -7.19 -20.08
C LEU A 276 12.52 -5.84 -20.39
N LYS A 277 13.29 -5.76 -21.48
CA LYS A 277 13.91 -4.49 -21.95
C LYS A 277 12.88 -3.46 -22.36
N ALA A 278 11.82 -3.88 -23.07
CA ALA A 278 10.73 -2.98 -23.43
C ALA A 278 10.01 -2.42 -22.18
N MET A 279 9.72 -3.27 -21.19
CA MET A 279 9.15 -2.83 -19.93
C MET A 279 10.07 -1.90 -19.16
N ALA A 280 11.39 -2.10 -19.19
CA ALA A 280 12.36 -1.21 -18.55
C ALA A 280 12.39 0.17 -19.24
N ALA A 281 12.33 0.22 -20.58
CA ALA A 281 12.26 1.48 -21.30
C ALA A 281 10.96 2.27 -21.03
N ASP A 282 9.82 1.58 -20.94
CA ASP A 282 8.54 2.19 -20.56
C ASP A 282 8.56 2.69 -19.11
N LEU A 283 9.20 1.94 -18.21
CA LEU A 283 9.40 2.32 -16.82
C LEU A 283 10.15 3.65 -16.71
N GLY A 284 11.21 3.87 -17.51
CA GLY A 284 11.98 5.11 -17.52
C GLY A 284 11.09 6.33 -17.80
N LYS A 285 10.24 6.23 -18.83
CA LYS A 285 9.30 7.30 -19.20
C LYS A 285 8.26 7.58 -18.08
N ALA A 286 7.73 6.52 -17.47
CA ALA A 286 6.73 6.66 -16.43
C ALA A 286 7.31 7.25 -15.14
N ALA A 287 8.49 6.77 -14.72
CA ALA A 287 9.17 7.22 -13.51
C ALA A 287 9.71 8.66 -13.61
N GLU A 288 10.04 9.14 -14.82
CA GLU A 288 10.49 10.53 -15.04
C GLU A 288 9.46 11.56 -14.52
N HIS A 289 8.17 11.24 -14.65
CA HIS A 289 7.06 12.06 -14.18
C HIS A 289 6.45 11.59 -12.87
N GLY A 290 7.16 10.74 -12.15
CA GLY A 290 6.71 10.18 -10.88
C GLY A 290 6.68 11.20 -9.74
N THR A 291 5.83 10.92 -8.75
CA THR A 291 5.71 11.72 -7.53
C THR A 291 6.72 11.25 -6.50
N ARG A 292 7.48 12.19 -5.95
CA ARG A 292 8.42 11.97 -4.86
C ARG A 292 7.74 12.24 -3.54
N VAL A 293 7.83 11.29 -2.62
CA VAL A 293 7.44 11.50 -1.22
C VAL A 293 8.53 10.94 -0.32
N ALA A 294 9.02 11.78 0.59
CA ALA A 294 10.04 11.38 1.55
C ALA A 294 9.61 11.65 3.00
N PHE A 295 10.07 10.80 3.90
CA PHE A 295 10.11 11.05 5.33
C PHE A 295 11.56 11.03 5.76
N GLY A 296 12.07 12.13 6.33
CA GLY A 296 13.50 12.21 6.60
C GLY A 296 13.89 13.24 7.64
N SER A 297 15.17 13.22 7.99
CA SER A 297 15.75 14.24 8.87
C SER A 297 15.75 15.61 8.18
N LYS A 298 15.79 16.66 9.00
CA LYS A 298 15.85 18.03 8.48
C LYS A 298 17.07 18.24 7.58
N GLU A 299 18.22 17.69 7.95
CA GLU A 299 19.47 17.81 7.21
C GLU A 299 19.38 17.16 5.83
N ALA A 300 18.83 15.94 5.76
CA ALA A 300 18.70 15.20 4.51
C ALA A 300 17.69 15.85 3.55
N VAL A 301 16.55 16.30 4.10
CA VAL A 301 15.51 16.98 3.30
C VAL A 301 16.00 18.33 2.80
N GLU A 302 16.73 19.11 3.61
CA GLU A 302 17.30 20.41 3.17
C GLU A 302 18.37 20.21 2.10
N ALA A 303 19.19 19.16 2.19
CA ALA A 303 20.18 18.82 1.17
C ALA A 303 19.57 18.38 -0.18
N ALA A 304 18.34 17.85 -0.16
CA ALA A 304 17.60 17.38 -1.34
C ALA A 304 16.37 18.27 -1.67
N LYS A 305 16.33 19.50 -1.17
CA LYS A 305 15.16 20.38 -1.17
C LYS A 305 14.59 20.65 -2.56
N GLU A 306 15.45 20.74 -3.56
CA GLU A 306 15.05 20.97 -4.95
C GLU A 306 14.21 19.83 -5.55
N LEU A 307 14.18 18.67 -4.91
CA LEU A 307 13.37 17.51 -5.32
C LEU A 307 11.90 17.63 -4.89
N PHE A 308 11.58 18.57 -4.00
CA PHE A 308 10.28 18.66 -3.35
C PHE A 308 9.62 20.03 -3.54
N ASP A 309 8.33 20.02 -3.90
CA ASP A 309 7.50 21.22 -4.02
C ASP A 309 7.03 21.72 -2.62
N ARG A 310 6.97 20.79 -1.64
CA ARG A 310 6.51 21.07 -0.28
C ARG A 310 7.34 20.32 0.76
N VAL A 311 7.67 21.01 1.84
CA VAL A 311 8.29 20.42 3.03
C VAL A 311 7.43 20.76 4.24
N GLU A 312 7.06 19.75 5.03
CA GLU A 312 6.22 19.90 6.22
C GLU A 312 6.83 19.18 7.43
N THR A 313 6.55 19.66 8.63
CA THR A 313 6.86 18.98 9.89
C THR A 313 5.59 18.26 10.38
N LEU A 314 5.72 17.00 10.77
CA LEU A 314 4.63 16.18 11.32
C LEU A 314 4.62 16.19 12.84
#